data_e6c7b89d1898c7be41f6a4ce9f9f6930
#
_entry.id   e6c7b89d1898c7be41f6a4ce9f9f6930
#
_cell.length_a   1.000
_cell.length_b   1.000
_cell.length_c   1.000
_cell.angle_alpha   90.00
_cell.angle_beta   90.00
_cell.angle_gamma   90.00
#
_symmetry.space_group_name_H-M   'P 1'
#
loop_
_entity.id
_entity.type
_entity.pdbx_description
1 polymer ?
#
loop_
_entity_poly.entity_id
_entity_poly.type
_entity_poly.pdbx_seq_one_letter_code
_entity_poly.pdbx_strand_id
1 'polypeptide(L)'
;MTKKQIREGIGLTALNIFFIVLCFVTLIPILYAVSVSLSGQNSLLSSDFSFIPKDFTLDNYKKVIFGEDILTWFKNTVFLAVVTVSLSLLIAVPAAYCFSRRRFPGRKPILKCLVLLNSFPAILSMFAIYRLLRPMGLVNHRVGLILVYTGTMAVFSLWNTKGYFDTIPTEIEEAAKIDGASDIQVVTKIVMPLAKPSIITTALQVLIYVWNEYIYATTFMTGESKYTLAAGLNSLQATEMTGSWPVFAAASITVSIPVLIIFFKCQKYMTSGLTAGGVKG
;
A
#
# COMPACT_ATOMS: atom_id res chain seq x y z
N MET A 1 32.94 29.96 -17.76
CA MET A 1 31.78 29.71 -16.88
C MET A 1 31.45 30.94 -16.09
N THR A 2 30.20 31.40 -16.09
CA THR A 2 29.80 32.57 -15.31
C THR A 2 29.69 32.18 -13.81
N LYS A 3 29.86 33.15 -12.88
CA LYS A 3 29.71 32.93 -11.43
C LYS A 3 28.36 32.24 -11.09
N LYS A 4 27.32 32.49 -11.88
CA LYS A 4 25.98 31.85 -11.74
C LYS A 4 26.05 30.35 -12.05
N GLN A 5 26.69 29.95 -13.15
CA GLN A 5 26.86 28.55 -13.55
C GLN A 5 27.69 27.75 -12.53
N ILE A 6 28.73 28.37 -11.94
CA ILE A 6 29.54 27.73 -10.89
C ILE A 6 28.71 27.53 -9.62
N ARG A 7 27.90 28.50 -9.21
CA ARG A 7 27.04 28.42 -8.02
C ARG A 7 25.92 27.37 -8.21
N GLU A 8 25.35 27.30 -9.39
CA GLU A 8 24.32 26.26 -9.74
C GLU A 8 24.98 24.87 -9.76
N GLY A 9 26.18 24.72 -10.31
CA GLY A 9 26.94 23.47 -10.31
C GLY A 9 27.26 22.98 -8.90
N ILE A 10 27.73 23.86 -8.01
CA ILE A 10 28.02 23.55 -6.60
C ILE A 10 26.70 23.11 -5.89
N GLY A 11 25.60 23.83 -6.12
CA GLY A 11 24.31 23.49 -5.54
C GLY A 11 23.82 22.11 -5.97
N LEU A 12 23.93 21.78 -7.27
CA LEU A 12 23.57 20.46 -7.80
C LEU A 12 24.46 19.34 -7.23
N THR A 13 25.76 19.59 -7.11
CA THR A 13 26.70 18.62 -6.52
C THR A 13 26.37 18.36 -5.05
N ALA A 14 26.12 19.39 -4.27
CA ALA A 14 25.73 19.27 -2.87
C ALA A 14 24.41 18.50 -2.71
N LEU A 15 23.43 18.77 -3.59
CA LEU A 15 22.16 18.06 -3.62
C LEU A 15 22.33 16.56 -3.95
N ASN A 16 23.18 16.25 -4.94
CA ASN A 16 23.49 14.87 -5.30
C ASN A 16 24.17 14.13 -4.16
N ILE A 17 25.15 14.74 -3.50
CA ILE A 17 25.83 14.16 -2.32
C ILE A 17 24.79 13.89 -1.21
N PHE A 18 23.93 14.86 -0.94
CA PHE A 18 22.86 14.70 0.06
C PHE A 18 21.97 13.49 -0.25
N PHE A 19 21.49 13.33 -1.50
CA PHE A 19 20.66 12.20 -1.88
C PHE A 19 21.42 10.87 -1.83
N ILE A 20 22.69 10.84 -2.22
CA ILE A 20 23.53 9.64 -2.12
C ILE A 20 23.65 9.21 -0.65
N VAL A 21 23.96 10.14 0.25
CA VAL A 21 24.06 9.84 1.69
C VAL A 21 22.71 9.35 2.23
N LEU A 22 21.62 10.02 1.85
CA LEU A 22 20.27 9.59 2.25
C LEU A 22 19.95 8.17 1.77
N CYS A 23 20.31 7.82 0.53
CA CYS A 23 20.14 6.46 0.00
C CYS A 23 20.95 5.45 0.82
N PHE A 24 22.20 5.74 1.14
CA PHE A 24 23.01 4.85 1.98
C PHE A 24 22.39 4.64 3.36
N VAL A 25 21.97 5.73 4.03
CA VAL A 25 21.35 5.66 5.36
C VAL A 25 20.06 4.82 5.33
N THR A 26 19.22 4.98 4.30
CA THR A 26 17.98 4.20 4.17
C THR A 26 18.22 2.73 3.83
N LEU A 27 19.33 2.41 3.18
CA LEU A 27 19.69 1.02 2.87
C LEU A 27 20.28 0.25 4.07
N ILE A 28 20.90 0.94 5.03
CA ILE A 28 21.51 0.31 6.21
C ILE A 28 20.57 -0.69 6.92
N PRO A 29 19.34 -0.32 7.33
CA PRO A 29 18.47 -1.26 8.02
C PRO A 29 18.04 -2.44 7.13
N ILE A 30 17.89 -2.22 5.84
CA ILE A 30 17.53 -3.27 4.88
C ILE A 30 18.69 -4.27 4.73
N LEU A 31 19.92 -3.78 4.55
CA LEU A 31 21.11 -4.60 4.45
C LEU A 31 21.34 -5.39 5.75
N TYR A 32 21.08 -4.76 6.90
CA TYR A 32 21.16 -5.46 8.18
C TYR A 32 20.13 -6.58 8.30
N ALA A 33 18.86 -6.33 7.89
CA ALA A 33 17.83 -7.37 7.86
C ALA A 33 18.22 -8.54 6.95
N VAL A 34 18.83 -8.24 5.77
CA VAL A 34 19.38 -9.28 4.88
C VAL A 34 20.50 -10.06 5.55
N SER A 35 21.42 -9.38 6.24
CA SER A 35 22.50 -10.06 7.00
C SER A 35 21.93 -10.97 8.07
N VAL A 36 20.97 -10.50 8.87
CA VAL A 36 20.30 -11.29 9.90
C VAL A 36 19.60 -12.51 9.30
N SER A 37 18.92 -12.36 8.17
CA SER A 37 18.22 -13.48 7.50
C SER A 37 19.14 -14.62 7.04
N LEU A 38 20.40 -14.30 6.81
CA LEU A 38 21.44 -15.23 6.38
C LEU A 38 22.31 -15.75 7.55
N SER A 39 22.00 -15.38 8.78
CA SER A 39 22.75 -15.79 9.97
C SER A 39 22.23 -17.12 10.54
N GLY A 40 23.14 -18.03 10.89
CA GLY A 40 22.83 -19.27 11.62
C GLY A 40 22.62 -19.05 13.12
N GLN A 41 23.07 -17.93 13.66
CA GLN A 41 22.93 -17.56 15.08
C GLN A 41 21.85 -16.50 15.28
N ASN A 42 21.24 -16.48 16.46
CA ASN A 42 20.24 -15.48 16.82
C ASN A 42 20.93 -14.14 17.15
N SER A 43 21.40 -13.46 16.09
CA SER A 43 22.36 -12.35 16.16
C SER A 43 21.83 -11.07 16.80
N LEU A 44 20.50 -10.91 16.98
CA LEU A 44 19.95 -9.73 17.68
C LEU A 44 20.22 -9.74 19.19
N LEU A 45 20.51 -10.90 19.76
CA LEU A 45 20.87 -11.03 21.17
C LEU A 45 22.39 -11.03 21.39
N SER A 46 23.17 -11.12 20.30
CA SER A 46 24.63 -10.98 20.38
C SER A 46 25.03 -9.52 20.21
N SER A 47 25.95 -9.03 21.03
CA SER A 47 26.48 -7.66 21.01
C SER A 47 27.25 -7.29 19.72
N ASP A 48 27.40 -8.21 18.80
CA ASP A 48 28.17 -8.03 17.55
C ASP A 48 27.26 -7.55 16.42
N PHE A 49 27.23 -6.25 16.21
CA PHE A 49 26.63 -5.65 15.03
C PHE A 49 27.52 -5.92 13.81
N SER A 50 27.16 -6.91 12.97
CA SER A 50 27.90 -7.26 11.77
C SER A 50 26.99 -7.28 10.54
N PHE A 51 27.41 -6.59 9.47
CA PHE A 51 26.73 -6.67 8.17
C PHE A 51 27.02 -7.97 7.41
N ILE A 52 28.05 -8.71 7.81
CA ILE A 52 28.41 -10.00 7.22
C ILE A 52 28.20 -11.05 8.30
N PRO A 53 27.28 -12.02 8.12
CA PRO A 53 27.02 -13.05 9.11
C PRO A 53 28.27 -13.93 9.26
N LYS A 54 28.67 -14.20 10.53
CA LYS A 54 29.80 -15.08 10.84
C LYS A 54 29.51 -16.53 10.41
N ASP A 55 28.25 -16.95 10.59
CA ASP A 55 27.75 -18.28 10.22
C ASP A 55 26.71 -18.13 9.11
N PHE A 56 27.16 -18.08 7.86
CA PHE A 56 26.28 -17.94 6.71
C PHE A 56 25.46 -19.21 6.49
N THR A 57 24.13 -19.07 6.42
CA THR A 57 23.22 -20.18 6.10
C THR A 57 22.01 -19.70 5.29
N LEU A 58 21.47 -20.59 4.45
CA LEU A 58 20.20 -20.45 3.77
C LEU A 58 19.07 -21.24 4.43
N ASP A 59 19.33 -21.90 5.56
CA ASP A 59 18.35 -22.78 6.22
C ASP A 59 17.15 -22.00 6.76
N ASN A 60 17.32 -20.71 7.09
CA ASN A 60 16.21 -19.85 7.47
C ASN A 60 15.20 -19.71 6.32
N TYR A 61 15.66 -19.53 5.10
CA TYR A 61 14.78 -19.47 3.91
C TYR A 61 14.14 -20.82 3.62
N LYS A 62 14.85 -21.94 3.82
CA LYS A 62 14.26 -23.28 3.69
C LYS A 62 13.14 -23.49 4.71
N LYS A 63 13.36 -23.11 5.99
CA LYS A 63 12.33 -23.16 7.02
C LYS A 63 11.10 -22.35 6.65
N VAL A 64 11.31 -21.12 6.14
CA VAL A 64 10.24 -20.22 5.71
C VAL A 64 9.42 -20.83 4.55
N ILE A 65 10.08 -21.40 3.55
CA ILE A 65 9.41 -21.89 2.34
C ILE A 65 8.73 -23.25 2.57
N PHE A 66 9.34 -24.13 3.34
CA PHE A 66 8.93 -25.53 3.49
C PHE A 66 8.36 -25.88 4.87
N GLY A 67 8.62 -25.07 5.90
CA GLY A 67 8.26 -25.35 7.28
C GLY A 67 7.13 -24.50 7.87
N GLU A 68 6.80 -23.39 7.26
CA GLU A 68 5.79 -22.44 7.77
C GLU A 68 4.59 -22.34 6.84
N ASP A 69 3.44 -21.91 7.36
CA ASP A 69 2.21 -21.74 6.59
C ASP A 69 2.22 -20.52 5.65
N ILE A 70 3.41 -20.04 5.26
CA ILE A 70 3.60 -18.82 4.48
C ILE A 70 2.85 -18.87 3.14
N LEU A 71 2.83 -20.00 2.47
CA LEU A 71 2.09 -20.14 1.22
C LEU A 71 0.56 -19.96 1.43
N THR A 72 0.04 -20.45 2.53
CA THR A 72 -1.36 -20.29 2.93
C THR A 72 -1.66 -18.83 3.22
N TRP A 73 -0.82 -18.17 4.01
CA TRP A 73 -0.94 -16.73 4.34
C TRP A 73 -0.80 -15.86 3.09
N PHE A 74 0.11 -16.21 2.18
CA PHE A 74 0.26 -15.54 0.89
C PHE A 74 -1.02 -15.61 0.06
N LYS A 75 -1.61 -16.81 -0.10
CA LYS A 75 -2.87 -16.99 -0.84
C LYS A 75 -4.01 -16.18 -0.20
N ASN A 76 -4.10 -16.19 1.13
CA ASN A 76 -5.09 -15.41 1.86
C ASN A 76 -4.93 -13.91 1.60
N THR A 77 -3.70 -13.40 1.69
CA THR A 77 -3.40 -11.97 1.48
C THR A 77 -3.67 -11.56 0.04
N VAL A 78 -3.24 -12.35 -0.94
CA VAL A 78 -3.50 -12.07 -2.36
C VAL A 78 -5.00 -12.03 -2.65
N PHE A 79 -5.77 -13.00 -2.12
CA PHE A 79 -7.21 -13.01 -2.26
C PHE A 79 -7.85 -11.74 -1.66
N LEU A 80 -7.51 -11.40 -0.42
CA LEU A 80 -8.01 -10.20 0.25
C LEU A 80 -7.62 -8.93 -0.52
N ALA A 81 -6.38 -8.84 -0.99
CA ALA A 81 -5.88 -7.70 -1.74
C ALA A 81 -6.64 -7.51 -3.07
N VAL A 82 -6.78 -8.57 -3.86
CA VAL A 82 -7.47 -8.50 -5.15
C VAL A 82 -8.92 -8.08 -4.97
N VAL A 83 -9.64 -8.68 -4.01
CA VAL A 83 -11.05 -8.36 -3.77
C VAL A 83 -11.18 -6.94 -3.22
N THR A 84 -10.36 -6.54 -2.25
CA THR A 84 -10.41 -5.19 -1.66
C THR A 84 -10.07 -4.11 -2.68
N VAL A 85 -9.02 -4.30 -3.49
CA VAL A 85 -8.65 -3.37 -4.57
C VAL A 85 -9.81 -3.20 -5.54
N SER A 86 -10.39 -4.32 -5.99
CA SER A 86 -11.50 -4.30 -6.96
C SER A 86 -12.72 -3.57 -6.40
N LEU A 87 -13.15 -3.89 -5.18
CA LEU A 87 -14.31 -3.27 -4.55
C LEU A 87 -14.06 -1.79 -4.23
N SER A 88 -12.87 -1.46 -3.70
CA SER A 88 -12.52 -0.06 -3.40
C SER A 88 -12.55 0.81 -4.65
N LEU A 89 -11.99 0.34 -5.77
CA LEU A 89 -12.00 1.09 -7.03
C LEU A 89 -13.40 1.13 -7.65
N LEU A 90 -14.15 0.04 -7.59
CA LEU A 90 -15.52 -0.03 -8.10
C LEU A 90 -16.44 0.99 -7.42
N ILE A 91 -16.24 1.23 -6.13
CA ILE A 91 -16.97 2.24 -5.35
C ILE A 91 -16.39 3.63 -5.58
N ALA A 92 -15.07 3.75 -5.49
CA ALA A 92 -14.39 5.03 -5.46
C ALA A 92 -14.39 5.78 -6.81
N VAL A 93 -14.18 5.06 -7.93
CA VAL A 93 -14.06 5.71 -9.25
C VAL A 93 -15.36 6.40 -9.69
N PRO A 94 -16.54 5.75 -9.66
CA PRO A 94 -17.81 6.43 -9.96
C PRO A 94 -18.12 7.54 -8.96
N ALA A 95 -17.89 7.31 -7.67
CA ALA A 95 -18.09 8.33 -6.65
C ALA A 95 -17.18 9.54 -6.89
N ALA A 96 -15.89 9.33 -7.18
CA ALA A 96 -14.93 10.38 -7.49
C ALA A 96 -15.38 11.23 -8.69
N TYR A 97 -15.91 10.59 -9.73
CA TYR A 97 -16.46 11.28 -10.89
C TYR A 97 -17.66 12.16 -10.48
N CYS A 98 -18.62 11.61 -9.74
CA CYS A 98 -19.76 12.38 -9.25
C CYS A 98 -19.33 13.55 -8.37
N PHE A 99 -18.40 13.32 -7.44
CA PHE A 99 -17.87 14.38 -6.57
C PHE A 99 -16.96 15.37 -7.30
N SER A 100 -16.42 15.06 -8.45
CA SER A 100 -15.62 15.98 -9.27
C SER A 100 -16.51 16.83 -10.19
N ARG A 101 -17.43 16.21 -10.91
CA ARG A 101 -18.19 16.82 -12.01
C ARG A 101 -19.59 17.29 -11.66
N ARG A 102 -20.29 16.58 -10.75
CA ARG A 102 -21.69 16.92 -10.45
C ARG A 102 -21.80 17.90 -9.28
N ARG A 103 -22.68 18.87 -9.41
CA ARG A 103 -23.04 19.80 -8.33
C ARG A 103 -24.34 19.33 -7.70
N PHE A 104 -24.29 18.90 -6.44
CA PHE A 104 -25.46 18.48 -5.67
C PHE A 104 -25.39 19.00 -4.24
N PRO A 105 -26.56 19.18 -3.58
CA PRO A 105 -26.62 19.60 -2.18
C PRO A 105 -25.86 18.61 -1.28
N GLY A 106 -25.08 19.13 -0.33
CA GLY A 106 -24.31 18.27 0.59
C GLY A 106 -22.95 17.79 0.08
N ARG A 107 -22.58 18.02 -1.18
CA ARG A 107 -21.30 17.57 -1.76
C ARG A 107 -20.09 17.90 -0.88
N LYS A 108 -19.95 19.18 -0.47
CA LYS A 108 -18.80 19.63 0.34
C LYS A 108 -18.82 19.06 1.77
N PRO A 109 -19.93 19.12 2.52
CA PRO A 109 -19.97 18.56 3.87
C PRO A 109 -19.80 17.04 3.89
N ILE A 110 -20.36 16.30 2.92
CA ILE A 110 -20.15 14.84 2.82
C ILE A 110 -18.68 14.52 2.63
N LEU A 111 -17.97 15.18 1.70
CA LEU A 111 -16.53 14.96 1.52
C LEU A 111 -15.72 15.26 2.77
N LYS A 112 -16.03 16.37 3.47
CA LYS A 112 -15.37 16.71 4.74
C LYS A 112 -15.63 15.66 5.80
N CYS A 113 -16.88 15.19 5.93
CA CYS A 113 -17.25 14.14 6.87
C CYS A 113 -16.51 12.84 6.59
N LEU A 114 -16.43 12.39 5.33
CA LEU A 114 -15.71 11.19 4.95
C LEU A 114 -14.21 11.27 5.31
N VAL A 115 -13.56 12.40 5.05
CA VAL A 115 -12.16 12.62 5.42
C VAL A 115 -11.98 12.61 6.93
N LEU A 116 -12.86 13.27 7.69
CA LEU A 116 -12.81 13.27 9.15
C LEU A 116 -12.98 11.87 9.72
N LEU A 117 -13.93 11.08 9.20
CA LEU A 117 -14.13 9.70 9.62
C LEU A 117 -12.91 8.81 9.29
N ASN A 118 -12.29 9.01 8.13
CA ASN A 118 -11.08 8.27 7.75
C ASN A 118 -9.84 8.67 8.55
N SER A 119 -9.83 9.88 9.11
CA SER A 119 -8.75 10.36 10.00
C SER A 119 -8.85 9.82 11.43
N PHE A 120 -9.94 9.12 11.76
CA PHE A 120 -10.09 8.54 13.09
C PHE A 120 -9.14 7.34 13.25
N PRO A 121 -8.40 7.25 14.38
CA PRO A 121 -7.42 6.17 14.58
C PRO A 121 -8.06 4.79 14.45
N ALA A 122 -7.52 3.96 13.55
CA ALA A 122 -8.05 2.62 13.26
C ALA A 122 -8.14 1.74 14.51
N ILE A 123 -7.16 1.83 15.40
CA ILE A 123 -7.11 1.05 16.63
C ILE A 123 -8.27 1.37 17.59
N LEU A 124 -8.75 2.60 17.60
CA LEU A 124 -9.90 3.00 18.43
C LEU A 124 -11.23 2.52 17.83
N SER A 125 -11.34 2.52 16.51
CA SER A 125 -12.55 2.04 15.81
C SER A 125 -12.64 0.51 15.78
N MET A 126 -11.52 -0.20 15.88
CA MET A 126 -11.43 -1.65 15.79
C MET A 126 -12.37 -2.37 16.75
N PHE A 127 -12.43 -1.93 18.00
CA PHE A 127 -13.30 -2.55 19.01
C PHE A 127 -14.80 -2.39 18.69
N ALA A 128 -15.19 -1.20 18.21
CA ALA A 128 -16.56 -0.94 17.79
C ALA A 128 -16.93 -1.78 16.56
N ILE A 129 -16.03 -1.87 15.58
CA ILE A 129 -16.22 -2.67 14.37
C ILE A 129 -16.31 -4.18 14.73
N TYR A 130 -15.46 -4.65 15.65
CA TYR A 130 -15.54 -6.04 16.14
C TYR A 130 -16.90 -6.35 16.75
N ARG A 131 -17.41 -5.45 17.63
CA ARG A 131 -18.74 -5.62 18.25
C ARG A 131 -19.87 -5.58 17.24
N LEU A 132 -19.74 -4.84 16.16
CA LEU A 132 -20.70 -4.78 15.06
C LEU A 132 -20.71 -6.06 14.23
N LEU A 133 -19.52 -6.58 13.87
CA LEU A 133 -19.38 -7.73 12.99
C LEU A 133 -19.61 -9.07 13.69
N ARG A 134 -19.36 -9.14 15.00
CA ARG A 134 -19.51 -10.39 15.76
C ARG A 134 -20.93 -11.01 15.70
N PRO A 135 -22.02 -10.28 15.97
CA PRO A 135 -23.38 -10.84 15.88
C PRO A 135 -23.79 -11.19 14.45
N MET A 136 -23.12 -10.62 13.44
CA MET A 136 -23.35 -10.94 12.02
C MET A 136 -22.59 -12.20 11.56
N GLY A 137 -21.81 -12.84 12.43
CA GLY A 137 -20.98 -14.01 12.09
C GLY A 137 -19.78 -13.67 11.17
N LEU A 138 -19.41 -12.39 11.08
CA LEU A 138 -18.36 -11.91 10.16
C LEU A 138 -16.97 -11.84 10.81
N VAL A 139 -16.87 -12.03 12.14
CA VAL A 139 -15.60 -12.24 12.82
C VAL A 139 -15.10 -13.65 12.50
N ASN A 140 -13.80 -13.81 12.30
CA ASN A 140 -13.14 -15.03 11.85
C ASN A 140 -13.59 -15.48 10.43
N HIS A 141 -14.06 -14.52 9.63
CA HIS A 141 -14.49 -14.75 8.25
C HIS A 141 -13.86 -13.72 7.30
N ARG A 142 -13.37 -14.17 6.13
CA ARG A 142 -12.70 -13.31 5.15
C ARG A 142 -13.55 -12.12 4.70
N VAL A 143 -14.89 -12.30 4.61
CA VAL A 143 -15.83 -11.24 4.24
C VAL A 143 -15.78 -10.08 5.25
N GLY A 144 -15.63 -10.37 6.55
CA GLY A 144 -15.48 -9.33 7.58
C GLY A 144 -14.28 -8.44 7.33
N LEU A 145 -13.10 -9.03 7.05
CA LEU A 145 -11.90 -8.25 6.69
C LEU A 145 -12.08 -7.47 5.40
N ILE A 146 -12.67 -8.07 4.36
CA ILE A 146 -12.95 -7.40 3.08
C ILE A 146 -13.82 -6.16 3.31
N LEU A 147 -14.86 -6.25 4.11
CA LEU A 147 -15.73 -5.11 4.41
C LEU A 147 -14.99 -3.99 5.14
N VAL A 148 -14.19 -4.33 6.14
CA VAL A 148 -13.39 -3.36 6.89
C VAL A 148 -12.36 -2.69 5.99
N TYR A 149 -11.59 -3.45 5.26
CA TYR A 149 -10.55 -2.94 4.37
C TYR A 149 -11.13 -2.09 3.23
N THR A 150 -12.22 -2.57 2.62
CA THR A 150 -12.90 -1.81 1.56
C THR A 150 -13.49 -0.51 2.10
N GLY A 151 -14.14 -0.53 3.26
CA GLY A 151 -14.68 0.68 3.89
C GLY A 151 -13.61 1.74 4.15
N THR A 152 -12.47 1.32 4.69
CA THR A 152 -11.32 2.23 4.95
C THR A 152 -10.73 2.75 3.64
N MET A 153 -10.46 1.86 2.69
CA MET A 153 -9.74 2.20 1.46
C MET A 153 -10.62 2.87 0.41
N ALA A 154 -11.93 2.67 0.39
CA ALA A 154 -12.82 3.34 -0.56
C ALA A 154 -12.83 4.86 -0.37
N VAL A 155 -12.81 5.35 0.88
CA VAL A 155 -12.76 6.79 1.18
C VAL A 155 -11.43 7.39 0.69
N PHE A 156 -10.31 6.74 1.00
CA PHE A 156 -8.99 7.13 0.52
C PHE A 156 -8.94 7.15 -1.02
N SER A 157 -9.43 6.07 -1.65
CA SER A 157 -9.44 5.91 -3.10
C SER A 157 -10.29 6.96 -3.79
N LEU A 158 -11.45 7.29 -3.21
CA LEU A 158 -12.34 8.36 -3.69
C LEU A 158 -11.61 9.70 -3.68
N TRP A 159 -10.97 10.05 -2.56
CA TRP A 159 -10.29 11.33 -2.42
C TRP A 159 -9.14 11.48 -3.41
N ASN A 160 -8.30 10.45 -3.50
CA ASN A 160 -7.15 10.43 -4.41
C ASN A 160 -7.57 10.51 -5.88
N THR A 161 -8.53 9.68 -6.29
CA THR A 161 -9.04 9.65 -7.68
C THR A 161 -9.77 10.94 -8.03
N LYS A 162 -10.57 11.49 -7.10
CA LYS A 162 -11.24 12.78 -7.30
C LYS A 162 -10.24 13.92 -7.51
N GLY A 163 -9.17 13.95 -6.70
CA GLY A 163 -8.12 14.96 -6.86
C GLY A 163 -7.54 14.96 -8.27
N TYR A 164 -7.34 13.78 -8.85
CA TYR A 164 -6.86 13.67 -10.22
C TYR A 164 -7.93 14.05 -11.26
N PHE A 165 -9.19 13.63 -11.08
CA PHE A 165 -10.27 14.01 -11.98
C PHE A 165 -10.46 15.54 -12.04
N ASP A 166 -10.24 16.24 -10.93
CA ASP A 166 -10.31 17.71 -10.88
C ASP A 166 -9.24 18.39 -11.77
N THR A 167 -8.16 17.68 -12.14
CA THR A 167 -7.11 18.20 -13.03
C THR A 167 -7.41 17.98 -14.52
N ILE A 168 -8.36 17.11 -14.86
CA ILE A 168 -8.76 16.84 -16.24
C ILE A 168 -9.69 17.97 -16.71
N PRO A 169 -9.37 18.67 -17.81
CA PRO A 169 -10.24 19.73 -18.36
C PRO A 169 -11.63 19.20 -18.70
N THR A 170 -12.67 19.95 -18.34
CA THR A 170 -14.07 19.57 -18.59
C THR A 170 -14.44 19.67 -20.05
N GLU A 171 -13.73 20.50 -20.81
CA GLU A 171 -13.90 20.74 -22.24
C GLU A 171 -13.75 19.44 -23.07
N ILE A 172 -12.90 18.52 -22.61
CA ILE A 172 -12.73 17.20 -23.25
C ILE A 172 -14.02 16.37 -23.17
N GLU A 173 -14.70 16.44 -21.99
CA GLU A 173 -15.95 15.72 -21.78
C GLU A 173 -17.11 16.39 -22.55
N GLU A 174 -17.11 17.72 -22.61
CA GLU A 174 -18.10 18.50 -23.36
C GLU A 174 -18.00 18.24 -24.88
N ALA A 175 -16.77 18.23 -25.42
CA ALA A 175 -16.54 17.89 -26.83
C ALA A 175 -17.07 16.48 -27.15
N ALA A 176 -16.77 15.50 -26.32
CA ALA A 176 -17.26 14.13 -26.52
C ALA A 176 -18.81 14.04 -26.49
N LYS A 177 -19.47 14.85 -25.65
CA LYS A 177 -20.94 14.91 -25.61
C LYS A 177 -21.52 15.55 -26.88
N ILE A 178 -20.85 16.55 -27.44
CA ILE A 178 -21.22 17.13 -28.75
C ILE A 178 -21.11 16.06 -29.84
N ASP A 179 -20.09 15.19 -29.77
CA ASP A 179 -19.92 14.05 -30.67
C ASP A 179 -20.91 12.89 -30.41
N GLY A 180 -21.86 13.05 -29.47
CA GLY A 180 -22.92 12.08 -29.21
C GLY A 180 -22.58 11.01 -28.18
N ALA A 181 -21.46 11.13 -27.42
CA ALA A 181 -21.13 10.18 -26.38
C ALA A 181 -22.10 10.28 -25.17
N SER A 182 -22.61 9.13 -24.72
CA SER A 182 -23.40 9.06 -23.49
C SER A 182 -22.53 9.31 -22.24
N ASP A 183 -23.13 9.70 -21.11
CA ASP A 183 -22.41 9.93 -19.84
C ASP A 183 -21.54 8.73 -19.44
N ILE A 184 -22.03 7.50 -19.63
CA ILE A 184 -21.26 6.27 -19.35
C ILE A 184 -20.06 6.15 -20.29
N GLN A 185 -20.22 6.47 -21.56
CA GLN A 185 -19.12 6.45 -22.54
C GLN A 185 -18.08 7.52 -22.21
N VAL A 186 -18.49 8.71 -21.83
CA VAL A 186 -17.57 9.76 -21.36
C VAL A 186 -16.73 9.26 -20.20
N VAL A 187 -17.36 8.68 -19.17
CA VAL A 187 -16.63 8.15 -18.00
C VAL A 187 -15.69 7.03 -18.42
N THR A 188 -16.20 6.00 -19.11
CA THR A 188 -15.46 4.75 -19.32
C THR A 188 -14.44 4.83 -20.47
N LYS A 189 -14.74 5.59 -21.53
CA LYS A 189 -13.89 5.66 -22.72
C LYS A 189 -12.98 6.88 -22.78
N ILE A 190 -13.25 7.91 -21.95
CA ILE A 190 -12.49 9.17 -21.98
C ILE A 190 -11.85 9.45 -20.63
N VAL A 191 -12.65 9.66 -19.58
CA VAL A 191 -12.13 10.09 -18.27
C VAL A 191 -11.30 9.01 -17.60
N MET A 192 -11.78 7.75 -17.53
CA MET A 192 -11.02 6.65 -16.91
C MET A 192 -9.69 6.35 -17.61
N PRO A 193 -9.59 6.28 -18.97
CA PRO A 193 -8.31 6.16 -19.65
C PRO A 193 -7.34 7.30 -19.36
N LEU A 194 -7.80 8.54 -19.33
CA LEU A 194 -6.98 9.69 -18.98
C LEU A 194 -6.50 9.62 -17.51
N ALA A 195 -7.35 9.13 -16.62
CA ALA A 195 -7.04 8.96 -15.20
C ALA A 195 -6.34 7.63 -14.87
N LYS A 196 -5.99 6.82 -15.85
CA LYS A 196 -5.32 5.53 -15.65
C LYS A 196 -4.10 5.62 -14.71
N PRO A 197 -3.22 6.64 -14.77
CA PRO A 197 -2.12 6.77 -13.83
C PRO A 197 -2.59 6.85 -12.37
N SER A 198 -3.59 7.67 -12.07
CA SER A 198 -4.13 7.82 -10.72
C SER A 198 -4.84 6.55 -10.24
N ILE A 199 -5.61 5.90 -11.13
CA ILE A 199 -6.30 4.65 -10.79
C ILE A 199 -5.30 3.55 -10.44
N ILE A 200 -4.22 3.40 -11.21
CA ILE A 200 -3.15 2.42 -10.93
C ILE A 200 -2.43 2.75 -9.63
N THR A 201 -2.11 4.02 -9.40
CA THR A 201 -1.46 4.45 -8.16
C THR A 201 -2.36 4.19 -6.96
N THR A 202 -3.65 4.46 -7.06
CA THR A 202 -4.64 4.18 -6.01
C THR A 202 -4.75 2.67 -5.77
N ALA A 203 -4.83 1.85 -6.82
CA ALA A 203 -4.84 0.39 -6.71
C ALA A 203 -3.62 -0.14 -5.97
N LEU A 204 -2.43 0.40 -6.30
CA LEU A 204 -1.18 0.03 -5.63
C LEU A 204 -1.19 0.40 -4.14
N GLN A 205 -1.71 1.58 -3.80
CA GLN A 205 -1.83 2.02 -2.41
C GLN A 205 -2.77 1.11 -1.60
N VAL A 206 -3.92 0.73 -2.17
CA VAL A 206 -4.85 -0.22 -1.54
C VAL A 206 -4.20 -1.59 -1.37
N LEU A 207 -3.46 -2.07 -2.38
CA LEU A 207 -2.72 -3.33 -2.31
C LEU A 207 -1.68 -3.30 -1.18
N ILE A 208 -0.87 -2.23 -1.10
CA ILE A 208 0.15 -2.06 -0.06
C ILE A 208 -0.51 -2.01 1.33
N TYR A 209 -1.65 -1.33 1.46
CA TYR A 209 -2.41 -1.30 2.70
C TYR A 209 -2.82 -2.71 3.15
N VAL A 210 -3.48 -3.49 2.29
CA VAL A 210 -3.94 -4.85 2.62
C VAL A 210 -2.75 -5.77 2.93
N TRP A 211 -1.63 -5.58 2.23
CA TRP A 211 -0.43 -6.39 2.41
C TRP A 211 0.20 -6.22 3.78
N ASN A 212 0.20 -4.99 4.30
CA ASN A 212 0.84 -4.64 5.57
C ASN A 212 -0.15 -4.63 6.75
N GLU A 213 -1.45 -4.74 6.49
CA GLU A 213 -2.45 -4.63 7.54
C GLU A 213 -2.44 -5.89 8.42
N TYR A 214 -2.10 -5.72 9.70
CA TYR A 214 -2.04 -6.82 10.66
C TYR A 214 -2.98 -6.62 11.86
N ILE A 215 -3.38 -5.39 12.18
CA ILE A 215 -4.15 -5.06 13.39
C ILE A 215 -5.55 -5.69 13.32
N TYR A 216 -6.29 -5.46 12.24
CA TYR A 216 -7.58 -6.09 12.04
C TYR A 216 -7.43 -7.58 11.75
N ALA A 217 -6.39 -7.98 10.97
CA ALA A 217 -6.17 -9.38 10.65
C ALA A 217 -5.92 -10.23 11.90
N THR A 218 -5.07 -9.82 12.83
CA THR A 218 -4.79 -10.54 14.08
C THR A 218 -5.95 -10.52 15.06
N THR A 219 -6.75 -9.43 15.05
CA THR A 219 -7.90 -9.30 15.95
C THR A 219 -9.11 -10.09 15.46
N PHE A 220 -9.32 -10.15 14.15
CA PHE A 220 -10.55 -10.73 13.56
C PHE A 220 -10.38 -12.18 13.10
N MET A 221 -9.14 -12.61 12.81
CA MET A 221 -8.85 -13.96 12.34
C MET A 221 -8.21 -14.78 13.45
N THR A 222 -8.75 -15.97 13.66
CA THR A 222 -8.21 -16.95 14.59
C THR A 222 -7.90 -18.25 13.84
N GLY A 223 -6.73 -18.82 14.15
CA GLY A 223 -6.22 -20.04 13.50
C GLY A 223 -5.28 -19.72 12.33
N GLU A 224 -4.14 -20.40 12.31
CA GLU A 224 -3.01 -20.18 11.38
C GLU A 224 -3.42 -20.26 9.91
N SER A 225 -4.31 -21.18 9.56
CA SER A 225 -4.81 -21.35 8.19
C SER A 225 -5.59 -20.13 7.64
N LYS A 226 -6.01 -19.20 8.52
CA LYS A 226 -6.77 -18.00 8.15
C LYS A 226 -5.94 -16.73 8.18
N TYR A 227 -4.72 -16.78 8.70
CA TYR A 227 -3.87 -15.60 8.80
C TYR A 227 -3.54 -15.00 7.43
N THR A 228 -3.37 -13.68 7.44
CA THR A 228 -2.69 -12.95 6.37
C THR A 228 -1.18 -13.07 6.54
N LEU A 229 -0.40 -12.66 5.55
CA LEU A 229 1.06 -12.59 5.68
C LEU A 229 1.49 -11.76 6.88
N ALA A 230 0.90 -10.57 7.04
CA ALA A 230 1.24 -9.68 8.14
C ALA A 230 0.84 -10.28 9.51
N ALA A 231 -0.33 -10.91 9.61
CA ALA A 231 -0.76 -11.60 10.83
C ALA A 231 0.13 -12.83 11.14
N GLY A 232 0.47 -13.63 10.13
CA GLY A 232 1.35 -14.77 10.28
C GLY A 232 2.78 -14.37 10.68
N LEU A 233 3.34 -13.32 10.07
CA LEU A 233 4.63 -12.77 10.51
C LEU A 233 4.59 -12.29 11.97
N ASN A 234 3.51 -11.63 12.36
CA ASN A 234 3.33 -11.20 13.75
C ASN A 234 3.22 -12.41 14.71
N SER A 235 2.58 -13.51 14.31
CA SER A 235 2.51 -14.72 15.14
C SER A 235 3.87 -15.38 15.31
N LEU A 236 4.73 -15.40 14.29
CA LEU A 236 6.12 -15.88 14.40
C LEU A 236 6.92 -15.07 15.42
N GLN A 237 6.68 -13.77 15.50
CA GLN A 237 7.33 -12.90 16.47
C GLN A 237 6.78 -13.10 17.89
N ALA A 238 5.46 -13.29 18.04
CA ALA A 238 4.80 -13.43 19.35
C ALA A 238 5.09 -14.78 20.04
N THR A 239 5.30 -15.84 19.29
CA THR A 239 5.65 -17.18 19.79
C THR A 239 7.07 -17.20 20.40
N GLU A 240 7.83 -16.14 20.26
CA GLU A 240 9.28 -16.14 20.32
C GLU A 240 9.88 -15.08 21.25
N MET A 241 9.48 -15.08 22.50
CA MET A 241 10.52 -14.78 23.53
C MET A 241 11.72 -15.76 23.43
N THR A 242 11.59 -16.80 22.60
CA THR A 242 12.60 -17.81 22.26
C THR A 242 12.92 -17.89 20.77
N GLY A 243 12.36 -17.01 19.93
CA GLY A 243 12.31 -17.17 18.52
C GLY A 243 13.53 -16.78 17.70
N SER A 244 13.57 -17.29 16.50
CA SER A 244 14.66 -17.06 15.57
C SER A 244 14.45 -15.79 14.76
N TRP A 245 15.02 -14.67 15.20
CA TRP A 245 15.07 -13.43 14.43
C TRP A 245 15.56 -13.64 12.99
N PRO A 246 16.52 -14.55 12.71
CA PRO A 246 16.89 -14.89 11.36
C PRO A 246 15.75 -15.46 10.51
N VAL A 247 14.90 -16.33 11.06
CA VAL A 247 13.73 -16.87 10.35
C VAL A 247 12.70 -15.76 10.09
N PHE A 248 12.42 -14.91 11.09
CA PHE A 248 11.54 -13.76 10.92
C PHE A 248 12.04 -12.78 9.85
N ALA A 249 13.36 -12.49 9.83
CA ALA A 249 13.97 -11.63 8.82
C ALA A 249 13.88 -12.26 7.42
N ALA A 250 14.17 -13.57 7.29
CA ALA A 250 14.05 -14.31 6.04
C ALA A 250 12.59 -14.32 5.53
N ALA A 251 11.63 -14.52 6.42
CA ALA A 251 10.21 -14.46 6.10
C ALA A 251 9.81 -13.06 5.62
N SER A 252 10.20 -12.01 6.36
CA SER A 252 9.90 -10.62 6.01
C SER A 252 10.46 -10.22 4.65
N ILE A 253 11.69 -10.64 4.32
CA ILE A 253 12.29 -10.41 3.00
C ILE A 253 11.51 -11.16 1.92
N THR A 254 11.22 -12.45 2.14
CA THR A 254 10.50 -13.29 1.17
C THR A 254 9.13 -12.70 0.82
N VAL A 255 8.36 -12.27 1.83
CA VAL A 255 7.01 -11.71 1.58
C VAL A 255 7.05 -10.29 1.00
N SER A 256 8.17 -9.58 1.08
CA SER A 256 8.34 -8.25 0.49
C SER A 256 8.58 -8.31 -1.02
N ILE A 257 9.16 -9.40 -1.54
CA ILE A 257 9.52 -9.52 -2.97
C ILE A 257 8.33 -9.30 -3.92
N PRO A 258 7.17 -9.93 -3.74
CA PRO A 258 6.03 -9.76 -4.65
C PRO A 258 5.55 -8.31 -4.73
N VAL A 259 5.49 -7.61 -3.60
CA VAL A 259 5.07 -6.19 -3.57
C VAL A 259 6.09 -5.30 -4.26
N LEU A 260 7.38 -5.53 -4.05
CA LEU A 260 8.45 -4.81 -4.74
C LEU A 260 8.35 -4.99 -6.26
N ILE A 261 8.13 -6.22 -6.74
CA ILE A 261 7.95 -6.48 -8.17
C ILE A 261 6.76 -5.70 -8.74
N ILE A 262 5.62 -5.72 -8.04
CA ILE A 262 4.42 -4.98 -8.45
C ILE A 262 4.71 -3.47 -8.43
N PHE A 263 5.35 -2.97 -7.38
CA PHE A 263 5.73 -1.56 -7.25
C PHE A 263 6.61 -1.11 -8.43
N PHE A 264 7.69 -1.83 -8.74
CA PHE A 264 8.59 -1.48 -9.85
C PHE A 264 7.88 -1.50 -11.22
N LYS A 265 6.90 -2.39 -11.41
CA LYS A 265 6.09 -2.39 -12.63
C LYS A 265 5.13 -1.20 -12.71
N CYS A 266 4.64 -0.72 -11.57
CA CYS A 266 3.64 0.36 -11.49
C CYS A 266 4.27 1.76 -11.37
N GLN A 267 5.55 1.89 -10.94
CA GLN A 267 6.19 3.17 -10.67
C GLN A 267 6.16 4.16 -11.85
N LYS A 268 6.22 3.65 -13.09
CA LYS A 268 6.13 4.49 -14.30
C LYS A 268 4.82 5.29 -14.39
N TYR A 269 3.74 4.80 -13.79
CA TYR A 269 2.46 5.51 -13.75
C TYR A 269 2.43 6.58 -12.65
N MET A 270 3.22 6.39 -11.57
CA MET A 270 3.32 7.38 -10.49
C MET A 270 4.05 8.63 -10.95
N THR A 271 5.13 8.49 -11.72
CA THR A 271 5.93 9.61 -12.22
C THR A 271 5.20 10.43 -13.26
N SER A 272 4.40 9.80 -14.15
CA SER A 272 3.63 10.50 -15.16
C SER A 272 2.49 11.35 -14.59
N GLY A 273 1.91 10.95 -13.47
CA GLY A 273 0.86 11.73 -12.77
C GLY A 273 1.39 13.00 -12.09
N LEU A 274 2.63 12.98 -11.59
CA LEU A 274 3.27 14.14 -10.94
C LEU A 274 3.67 15.24 -11.95
N THR A 275 4.08 14.86 -13.15
CA THR A 275 4.46 15.81 -14.20
C THR A 275 3.26 16.49 -14.83
N ALA A 276 2.13 15.81 -14.96
CA ALA A 276 0.88 16.39 -15.49
C ALA A 276 0.28 17.46 -14.55
N GLY A 277 0.51 17.35 -13.24
CA GLY A 277 0.05 18.35 -12.24
C GLY A 277 1.02 19.50 -12.00
N GLY A 278 2.29 19.38 -12.44
CA GLY A 278 3.36 20.34 -12.18
C GLY A 278 3.55 21.41 -13.25
N VAL A 279 2.94 21.27 -14.42
CA VAL A 279 3.01 22.29 -15.49
C VAL A 279 1.81 23.21 -15.38
N LYS A 280 1.82 24.08 -14.36
CA LYS A 280 1.16 25.39 -14.39
C LYS A 280 2.27 26.40 -14.54
N GLY A 281 2.70 26.63 -15.78
CA GLY A 281 3.47 27.77 -16.19
C GLY A 281 2.59 28.98 -16.38
#